data_170d654b1cdbf2dbf953446b857040a4
#
_entry.id   170d654b1cdbf2dbf953446b857040a4
#
_cell.length_a   1.000
_cell.length_b   1.000
_cell.length_c   1.000
_cell.angle_alpha   90.00
_cell.angle_beta   90.00
_cell.angle_gamma   90.00
#
_symmetry.space_group_name_H-M   'P 1'
#
loop_
_entity.id
_entity.type
_entity.pdbx_description
1 polymer ?
#
loop_
_entity_poly.entity_id
_entity_poly.type
_entity_poly.pdbx_seq_one_letter_code
_entity_poly.pdbx_strand_id
1 'polypeptide(L)'
;NNHIAYCWHSVPGYSKIGVYRANGNADGPYEHTGFKPAWIMIKNQSNSSAPWYIIDNKRSPHNERKKSLKPNTNDAEATDSNFIDFYSMGFKLRTSGSYVNGGNSTDRIIYMAFAEQSGRNEFGTFANAG
;
A
#
# COMPACT_ATOMS: atom_id res chain seq x y z
N ASN A 1 -8.79 18.62 23.52
CA ASN A 1 -8.24 17.89 22.39
C ASN A 1 -9.34 17.36 21.49
N ASN A 2 -9.23 17.63 20.24
CA ASN A 2 -10.11 17.05 19.25
C ASN A 2 -9.43 15.84 18.63
N HIS A 3 -10.10 14.70 18.72
CA HIS A 3 -9.60 13.47 18.11
C HIS A 3 -10.61 12.98 17.10
N ILE A 4 -10.13 12.60 15.94
CA ILE A 4 -10.92 11.91 14.94
C ILE A 4 -10.33 10.51 14.79
N ALA A 5 -11.16 9.52 14.99
CA ALA A 5 -10.76 8.12 14.82
C ALA A 5 -11.42 7.57 13.56
N TYR A 6 -10.58 7.06 12.64
CA TYR A 6 -11.05 6.34 11.47
C TYR A 6 -10.85 4.86 11.74
N CYS A 7 -11.94 4.14 11.87
CA CYS A 7 -11.88 2.72 12.19
C CYS A 7 -11.97 1.89 10.94
N TRP A 8 -10.93 1.10 10.68
CA TRP A 8 -10.83 0.21 9.54
C TRP A 8 -10.53 -1.19 10.05
N HIS A 9 -10.97 -2.19 9.34
CA HIS A 9 -10.60 -3.56 9.66
C HIS A 9 -10.33 -4.36 8.39
N SER A 10 -9.59 -5.44 8.55
CA SER A 10 -9.27 -6.34 7.44
C SER A 10 -10.48 -7.19 7.11
N VAL A 11 -10.77 -7.32 5.81
CA VAL A 11 -11.82 -8.20 5.30
C VAL A 11 -11.15 -9.21 4.37
N PRO A 12 -11.20 -10.52 4.68
CA PRO A 12 -10.51 -11.52 3.87
C PRO A 12 -10.86 -11.40 2.38
N GLY A 13 -9.85 -11.41 1.54
CA GLY A 13 -10.01 -11.31 0.10
C GLY A 13 -10.36 -9.93 -0.43
N TYR A 14 -10.57 -8.95 0.43
CA TYR A 14 -11.00 -7.61 0.03
C TYR A 14 -10.08 -6.50 0.51
N SER A 15 -9.77 -6.50 1.80
CA SER A 15 -8.93 -5.45 2.39
C SER A 15 -8.02 -6.02 3.47
N LYS A 16 -6.90 -5.37 3.66
CA LYS A 16 -5.94 -5.72 4.71
C LYS A 16 -5.31 -4.45 5.25
N ILE A 17 -5.28 -4.35 6.57
CA ILE A 17 -4.58 -3.28 7.27
C ILE A 17 -3.51 -3.95 8.11
N GLY A 18 -2.29 -3.44 8.02
CA GLY A 18 -1.19 -4.05 8.74
C GLY A 18 -0.01 -3.10 8.87
N VAL A 19 1.06 -3.65 9.40
CA VAL A 19 2.31 -2.94 9.60
C VAL A 19 3.44 -3.83 9.10
N TYR A 20 4.36 -3.26 8.35
CA TYR A 20 5.60 -3.92 8.03
C TYR A 20 6.78 -3.11 8.56
N ARG A 21 7.93 -3.74 8.62
CA ARG A 21 9.15 -3.05 9.04
C ARG A 21 10.03 -2.77 7.85
N ALA A 22 10.56 -1.57 7.81
CA ALA A 22 11.55 -1.18 6.81
C ALA A 22 12.81 -2.03 6.97
N ASN A 23 13.48 -2.30 5.87
CA ASN A 23 14.79 -2.96 5.91
C ASN A 23 15.91 -2.11 5.28
N GLY A 24 15.57 -0.93 4.77
CA GLY A 24 16.55 -0.02 4.19
C GLY A 24 17.20 -0.51 2.91
N ASN A 25 16.60 -1.48 2.24
CA ASN A 25 17.19 -2.15 1.10
C ASN A 25 16.21 -2.16 -0.08
N ALA A 26 16.74 -2.03 -1.28
CA ALA A 26 15.90 -2.09 -2.50
C ALA A 26 15.27 -3.47 -2.69
N ASP A 27 15.84 -4.51 -2.11
CA ASP A 27 15.18 -5.80 -1.94
C ASP A 27 14.37 -5.74 -0.64
N GLY A 28 13.23 -5.07 -0.70
CA GLY A 28 12.44 -4.70 0.46
C GLY A 28 11.55 -5.83 0.97
N PRO A 29 10.81 -5.55 2.05
CA PRO A 29 9.94 -6.57 2.65
C PRO A 29 8.78 -6.91 1.72
N TYR A 30 8.37 -8.17 1.80
CA TYR A 30 7.13 -8.67 1.20
C TYR A 30 6.05 -8.73 2.27
N GLU A 31 4.86 -8.23 1.95
CA GLU A 31 3.70 -8.34 2.82
C GLU A 31 2.62 -9.19 2.16
N HIS A 32 2.20 -10.23 2.88
CA HIS A 32 1.13 -11.10 2.45
C HIS A 32 -0.21 -10.46 2.82
N THR A 33 -1.05 -10.23 1.83
CA THR A 33 -2.39 -9.65 2.05
C THR A 33 -3.52 -10.66 1.87
N GLY A 34 -3.23 -11.78 1.21
CA GLY A 34 -4.24 -12.77 0.91
C GLY A 34 -5.01 -12.50 -0.38
N PHE A 35 -4.61 -11.48 -1.12
CA PHE A 35 -5.20 -11.10 -2.41
C PHE A 35 -4.22 -10.25 -3.19
N LYS A 36 -4.48 -10.07 -4.47
CA LYS A 36 -3.69 -9.14 -5.28
C LYS A 36 -4.16 -7.72 -5.01
N PRO A 37 -3.30 -6.85 -4.48
CA PRO A 37 -3.70 -5.47 -4.24
C PRO A 37 -3.94 -4.73 -5.55
N ALA A 38 -4.89 -3.82 -5.53
CA ALA A 38 -5.13 -2.87 -6.60
C ALA A 38 -4.82 -1.44 -6.14
N TRP A 39 -4.90 -1.21 -4.84
CA TRP A 39 -4.72 0.11 -4.23
C TRP A 39 -4.08 -0.06 -2.87
N ILE A 40 -3.04 0.71 -2.59
CA ILE A 40 -2.37 0.68 -1.29
C ILE A 40 -2.12 2.11 -0.84
N MET A 41 -2.38 2.37 0.43
CA MET A 41 -1.97 3.60 1.09
C MET A 41 -0.96 3.26 2.18
N ILE A 42 0.13 4.02 2.25
CA ILE A 42 1.28 3.73 3.13
C ILE A 42 1.65 4.98 3.92
N LYS A 43 1.98 4.78 5.19
CA LYS A 43 2.48 5.85 6.06
C LYS A 43 3.58 5.31 6.97
N ASN A 44 4.72 5.97 6.96
CA ASN A 44 5.78 5.68 7.92
C ASN A 44 5.39 6.29 9.27
N GLN A 45 5.13 5.45 10.26
CA GLN A 45 4.77 5.88 11.61
C GLN A 45 5.96 6.44 12.39
N SER A 46 7.15 6.00 12.05
CA SER A 46 8.37 6.39 12.77
C SER A 46 8.94 7.72 12.28
N ASN A 47 8.44 8.21 11.15
CA ASN A 47 8.90 9.47 10.55
C ASN A 47 7.73 10.42 10.36
N SER A 48 7.62 11.40 11.24
CA SER A 48 6.51 12.36 11.20
C SER A 48 6.51 13.22 9.94
N SER A 49 7.66 13.40 9.32
CA SER A 49 7.77 14.19 8.09
C SER A 49 7.40 13.40 6.83
N ALA A 50 7.28 12.08 6.94
CA ALA A 50 6.92 11.27 5.77
C ALA A 50 5.48 11.54 5.37
N PRO A 51 5.23 11.82 4.10
CA PRO A 51 3.85 11.98 3.62
C PRO A 51 3.15 10.63 3.55
N TRP A 52 1.84 10.66 3.38
CA TRP A 52 1.09 9.50 2.96
C TRP A 52 1.37 9.24 1.49
N TYR A 53 1.44 7.98 1.11
CA TYR A 53 1.57 7.59 -0.29
C TYR A 53 0.41 6.71 -0.70
N ILE A 54 -0.17 7.00 -1.87
CA ILE A 54 -1.16 6.14 -2.51
C ILE A 54 -0.55 5.62 -3.80
N ILE A 55 -0.59 4.33 -3.99
CA ILE A 55 -0.10 3.64 -5.18
C ILE A 55 -1.21 2.69 -5.65
N ASP A 56 -1.52 2.71 -6.93
CA ASP A 56 -2.58 1.87 -7.47
C ASP A 56 -2.20 1.30 -8.85
N ASN A 57 -3.01 0.35 -9.31
CA ASN A 57 -2.78 -0.32 -10.59
C ASN A 57 -3.29 0.47 -11.80
N LYS A 58 -3.95 1.60 -11.58
CA LYS A 58 -4.43 2.43 -12.69
C LYS A 58 -3.35 3.41 -13.15
N ARG A 59 -2.64 4.03 -12.20
CA ARG A 59 -1.53 4.93 -12.51
C ARG A 59 -0.32 4.19 -13.03
N SER A 60 -0.05 3.03 -12.48
CA SER A 60 1.07 2.17 -12.87
C SER A 60 0.56 0.75 -13.03
N PRO A 61 0.06 0.39 -14.22
CA PRO A 61 -0.58 -0.92 -14.41
C PRO A 61 0.38 -2.10 -14.33
N HIS A 62 1.67 -1.85 -14.44
CA HIS A 62 2.69 -2.91 -14.40
C HIS A 62 3.65 -2.69 -13.24
N ASN A 63 4.25 -3.76 -12.75
CA ASN A 63 5.38 -3.68 -11.84
C ASN A 63 6.62 -3.20 -12.62
N GLU A 64 7.46 -2.43 -12.10
CA GLU A 64 7.44 -1.75 -10.81
C GLU A 64 6.49 -0.55 -10.85
N ARG A 65 5.70 -0.39 -9.79
CA ARG A 65 4.74 0.71 -9.73
C ARG A 65 5.42 1.92 -9.13
N LYS A 66 5.55 2.96 -9.94
CA LYS A 66 6.34 4.14 -9.58
C LYS A 66 5.52 5.40 -9.36
N LYS A 67 4.30 5.43 -9.87
CA LYS A 67 3.46 6.62 -9.75
C LYS A 67 2.73 6.62 -8.44
N SER A 68 2.82 7.72 -7.72
CA SER A 68 2.22 7.86 -6.41
C SER A 68 1.49 9.19 -6.25
N LEU A 69 0.52 9.21 -5.35
CA LEU A 69 -0.10 10.43 -4.85
C LEU A 69 0.27 10.61 -3.39
N LYS A 70 0.35 11.85 -2.99
CA LYS A 70 0.57 12.24 -1.60
C LYS A 70 -0.66 13.03 -1.13
N PRO A 71 -1.68 12.34 -0.61
CA PRO A 71 -2.98 12.97 -0.35
C PRO A 71 -2.96 14.07 0.71
N ASN A 72 -1.91 14.14 1.52
CA ASN A 72 -1.77 15.17 2.54
C ASN A 72 -0.85 16.32 2.14
N THR A 73 -0.50 16.43 0.87
CA THR A 73 0.30 17.54 0.33
C THR A 73 -0.40 18.11 -0.90
N ASN A 74 0.10 19.24 -1.39
CA ASN A 74 -0.40 19.86 -2.61
C ASN A 74 0.36 19.37 -3.86
N ASP A 75 1.12 18.29 -3.72
CA ASP A 75 1.91 17.79 -4.82
C ASP A 75 1.03 17.10 -5.87
N ALA A 76 1.36 17.32 -7.13
CA ALA A 76 0.75 16.57 -8.22
C ALA A 76 1.23 15.12 -8.18
N GLU A 77 0.56 14.28 -8.96
CA GLU A 77 1.02 12.91 -9.18
C GLU A 77 2.49 12.92 -9.58
N ALA A 78 3.28 12.09 -8.94
CA ALA A 78 4.72 12.04 -9.18
C ALA A 78 5.14 10.66 -9.65
N THR A 79 6.19 10.63 -10.45
CA THR A 79 6.94 9.40 -10.71
C THR A 79 8.05 9.35 -9.69
N ASP A 80 7.87 8.50 -8.71
CA ASP A 80 8.76 8.42 -7.57
C ASP A 80 9.83 7.35 -7.74
N SER A 81 10.86 7.45 -6.91
CA SER A 81 11.80 6.35 -6.72
C SER A 81 11.27 5.29 -5.74
N ASN A 82 10.08 5.49 -5.24
CA ASN A 82 9.46 4.55 -4.29
C ASN A 82 8.70 3.50 -5.08
N PHE A 83 9.36 2.39 -5.34
CA PHE A 83 8.82 1.32 -6.17
C PHE A 83 8.14 0.27 -5.30
N ILE A 84 7.05 -0.24 -5.81
CA ILE A 84 6.33 -1.34 -5.18
C ILE A 84 5.85 -2.29 -6.27
N ASP A 85 5.94 -3.59 -5.99
CA ASP A 85 5.40 -4.62 -6.87
C ASP A 85 4.16 -5.21 -6.24
N PHE A 86 3.11 -5.37 -7.06
CA PHE A 86 1.91 -6.08 -6.65
C PHE A 86 1.97 -7.51 -7.17
N TYR A 87 1.75 -8.46 -6.27
CA TYR A 87 1.72 -9.89 -6.57
C TYR A 87 0.34 -10.46 -6.30
N SER A 88 0.12 -11.70 -6.68
CA SER A 88 -1.20 -12.34 -6.56
C SER A 88 -1.71 -12.42 -5.12
N MET A 89 -0.83 -12.43 -4.13
CA MET A 89 -1.21 -12.59 -2.72
C MET A 89 -0.61 -11.53 -1.81
N GLY A 90 -0.04 -10.47 -2.37
CA GLY A 90 0.56 -9.43 -1.56
C GLY A 90 1.33 -8.41 -2.36
N PHE A 91 2.23 -7.71 -1.68
CA PHE A 91 3.06 -6.70 -2.32
C PHE A 91 4.47 -6.73 -1.74
N LYS A 92 5.41 -6.17 -2.50
CA LYS A 92 6.81 -6.10 -2.08
C LYS A 92 7.36 -4.73 -2.37
N LEU A 93 8.08 -4.16 -1.41
CA LEU A 93 8.78 -2.91 -1.59
C LEU A 93 10.05 -3.17 -2.43
N ARG A 94 10.31 -2.29 -3.38
CA ARG A 94 11.46 -2.40 -4.29
C ARG A 94 12.33 -1.16 -4.24
N THR A 95 12.40 -0.54 -3.08
CA THR A 95 13.16 0.70 -2.88
C THR A 95 13.72 0.75 -1.47
N SER A 96 14.82 1.47 -1.32
CA SER A 96 15.36 1.86 -0.02
C SER A 96 14.91 3.27 0.39
N GLY A 97 13.94 3.84 -0.30
CA GLY A 97 13.46 5.20 -0.04
C GLY A 97 12.99 5.41 1.38
N SER A 98 13.44 6.50 2.00
CA SER A 98 13.30 6.73 3.43
C SER A 98 11.86 6.83 3.92
N TYR A 99 10.92 7.14 3.06
CA TYR A 99 9.53 7.30 3.49
C TYR A 99 8.73 6.00 3.49
N VAL A 100 9.14 5.02 2.73
CA VAL A 100 8.39 3.76 2.60
C VAL A 100 9.19 2.52 2.96
N ASN A 101 10.52 2.56 2.92
CA ASN A 101 11.37 1.42 3.28
C ASN A 101 12.77 1.83 3.70
N GLY A 102 12.99 3.08 4.05
CA GLY A 102 14.31 3.55 4.40
C GLY A 102 14.38 4.07 5.81
N GLY A 103 15.42 4.83 6.07
CA GLY A 103 15.69 5.37 7.38
C GLY A 103 16.32 4.33 8.26
N ASN A 104 15.70 4.06 9.37
CA ASN A 104 16.15 2.98 10.24
C ASN A 104 15.50 1.67 9.84
N SER A 105 16.24 0.60 9.90
CA SER A 105 15.73 -0.75 9.59
C SER A 105 14.66 -1.22 10.57
N THR A 106 14.30 -0.41 11.55
CA THR A 106 13.26 -0.71 12.53
C THR A 106 12.02 0.16 12.34
N ASP A 107 12.01 1.05 11.36
CA ASP A 107 10.85 1.91 11.12
C ASP A 107 9.61 1.09 10.86
N ARG A 108 8.53 1.49 11.49
CA ARG A 108 7.22 0.84 11.35
C ARG A 108 6.41 1.58 10.30
N ILE A 109 5.96 0.84 9.32
CA ILE A 109 5.21 1.39 8.19
C ILE A 109 3.81 0.77 8.23
N ILE A 110 2.81 1.62 8.43
CA ILE A 110 1.42 1.16 8.37
C ILE A 110 0.94 1.19 6.92
N TYR A 111 0.15 0.20 6.55
CA TYR A 111 -0.45 0.16 5.22
C TYR A 111 -1.92 -0.22 5.27
N MET A 112 -2.63 0.18 4.23
CA MET A 112 -4.00 -0.19 3.98
C MET A 112 -4.10 -0.62 2.52
N ALA A 113 -4.46 -1.87 2.27
CA ALA A 113 -4.51 -2.45 0.93
C ALA A 113 -5.92 -2.89 0.59
N PHE A 114 -6.31 -2.69 -0.66
CA PHE A 114 -7.61 -3.12 -1.17
C PHE A 114 -7.42 -3.92 -2.45
N ALA A 115 -8.24 -4.96 -2.59
CA ALA A 115 -8.30 -5.77 -3.80
C ALA A 115 -8.97 -5.00 -4.94
N GLU A 116 -8.74 -5.43 -6.14
CA GLU A 116 -9.34 -4.81 -7.33
C GLU A 116 -10.85 -5.00 -7.34
N GLN A 117 -11.31 -6.17 -6.91
CA GLN A 117 -12.72 -6.47 -6.79
C GLN A 117 -12.96 -7.15 -5.47
N SER A 118 -13.99 -6.72 -4.79
CA SER A 118 -14.52 -7.50 -3.71
C SER A 118 -15.04 -8.80 -4.33
N GLY A 119 -14.58 -9.86 -3.92
CA GLY A 119 -14.81 -11.20 -4.41
C GLY A 119 -15.95 -11.32 -5.41
N ARG A 120 -16.11 -11.92 -6.14
CA ARG A 120 -17.03 -12.03 -7.11
C ARG A 120 -18.14 -12.76 -6.81
N ASN A 121 -18.55 -12.72 -6.80
CA ASN A 121 -19.25 -13.08 -6.48
C ASN A 121 -19.71 -14.12 -6.40
N GLU A 122 -19.85 -14.44 -6.13
CA GLU A 122 -20.02 -15.05 -6.14
C GLU A 122 -20.81 -15.64 -6.25
N PHE A 123 -21.40 -16.00 -6.59
CA PHE A 123 -21.91 -16.23 -7.06
C PHE A 123 -21.87 -16.19 -7.87
N GLY A 124 -21.60 -16.26 -8.27
CA GLY A 124 -21.21 -16.03 -9.10
C GLY A 124 -21.21 -15.51 -9.36
N THR A 125 -21.28 -15.21 -9.29
CA THR A 125 -20.93 -14.51 -9.57
C THR A 125 -20.74 -13.84 -9.02
N PHE A 126 -20.60 -13.65 -9.05
CA PHE A 126 -20.13 -12.67 -8.72
C PHE A 126 -20.22 -12.10 -8.58
N ALA A 127 -20.66 -12.17 -8.53
CA ALA A 127 -20.52 -11.34 -8.60
C ALA A 127 -20.51 -10.72 -8.66
N ASN A 128 -20.79 -10.59 -8.89
CA ASN A 128 -20.54 -9.90 -9.12
C ASN A 128 -20.64 -9.52 -9.04
N ALA A 129 -21.05 -9.82 -9.05
CA ALA A 129 -20.85 -9.47 -9.18
C ALA A 129 -20.75 -9.35 -9.27
N GLY A 130 -21.03 -9.68 -9.34
CA GLY A 130 -20.57 -9.58 -9.78
C GLY A 130 -20.37 -9.49 -9.77
#